data_6b857157a2a4dc0092557ca79e63fed6
#
_entry.id   6b857157a2a4dc0092557ca79e63fed6
#
_cell.length_a   1.000
_cell.length_b   1.000
_cell.length_c   1.000
_cell.angle_alpha   90.00
_cell.angle_beta   90.00
_cell.angle_gamma   90.00
#
_symmetry.space_group_name_H-M   'P 1'
#
loop_
_entity.id
_entity.type
_entity.pdbx_description
1 polymer ?
#
loop_
_entity_poly.entity_id
_entity_poly.type
_entity_poly.pdbx_seq_one_letter_code
_entity_poly.pdbx_strand_id
1 'polypeptide(L)'
;MAQQMKKLAKETAIYGVSSILGKFLNWMLVPLYTYVLASSAEYGIVTNLYAWTALLLVILTYGMETGYFRFANKNKDDAGNVYSTTLIAVGVTSVLFAIGCVIFSQSIGAAMGYTKHPEYISMLGVVVAMDAFGCIPFAYLRYKNRPIKFAGLKLFMIFTNIFFNLFFLLVCPWLAVKAPGLISWFYNPHYGVGYVFVANLLSTILVTIALLPDVFVVKFSFDKVLLKKMLIYSMPLLVLGVAGIMNQTLDKILFPFLMPGKAGAAELGIYGATSKIAMVMLMFTQAFRYSYEPFIFAQNKDKNSLSAYADAMKFFILFSLLIFLGMVLYMDVFKYIIQQSYWAGLDVVPIVLFSFIFQGIFFNLSLWYKLTDKTMYGAWFSILGTIIIVILNVILVPLYSYMGCAWAAFVCYLVIMLVSYFYGQKHMPIHYDLKSIGLYTGVTVLFYGISLFIKTPHISLNIALKSILMVAFLVLLVKRDFPLRSIPVINRFIK
;
A
#
# COMPACT_ATOMS: atom_id res chain seq x y z
N MET A 1 -2.17 21.05 28.18
CA MET A 1 -1.92 21.05 26.72
C MET A 1 -0.69 20.19 26.35
N ALA A 2 0.52 20.42 26.87
CA ALA A 2 1.73 19.63 26.53
C ALA A 2 1.62 18.12 26.82
N GLN A 3 0.99 17.71 27.91
CA GLN A 3 0.80 16.30 28.27
C GLN A 3 -0.22 15.59 27.36
N GLN A 4 -1.26 16.27 26.92
CA GLN A 4 -2.23 15.76 25.93
C GLN A 4 -1.59 15.62 24.55
N MET A 5 -0.76 16.59 24.14
CA MET A 5 0.02 16.51 22.89
C MET A 5 1.03 15.35 22.89
N LYS A 6 1.75 15.13 24.01
CA LYS A 6 2.64 13.97 24.17
C LYS A 6 1.89 12.64 24.07
N LYS A 7 0.70 12.54 24.71
CA LYS A 7 -0.14 11.34 24.64
C LYS A 7 -0.61 11.09 23.19
N LEU A 8 -1.12 12.12 22.52
CA LEU A 8 -1.58 12.02 21.13
C LEU A 8 -0.43 11.61 20.19
N ALA A 9 0.76 12.22 20.34
CA ALA A 9 1.94 11.87 19.55
C ALA A 9 2.36 10.41 19.77
N LYS A 10 2.34 9.92 21.03
CA LYS A 10 2.65 8.53 21.36
C LYS A 10 1.64 7.56 20.74
N GLU A 11 0.35 7.84 20.83
CA GLU A 11 -0.70 7.01 20.25
C GLU A 11 -0.60 6.98 18.72
N THR A 12 -0.43 8.14 18.07
CA THR A 12 -0.22 8.24 16.61
C THR A 12 1.03 7.48 16.17
N ALA A 13 2.12 7.55 16.94
CA ALA A 13 3.33 6.78 16.66
C ALA A 13 3.08 5.27 16.74
N ILE A 14 2.34 4.78 17.74
CA ILE A 14 2.00 3.35 17.87
C ILE A 14 1.18 2.87 16.65
N TYR A 15 0.15 3.62 16.25
CA TYR A 15 -0.66 3.28 15.06
C TYR A 15 0.16 3.34 13.77
N GLY A 16 0.99 4.38 13.62
CA GLY A 16 1.85 4.54 12.45
C GLY A 16 2.90 3.44 12.31
N VAL A 17 3.66 3.20 13.39
CA VAL A 17 4.70 2.17 13.42
C VAL A 17 4.11 0.78 13.20
N SER A 18 3.00 0.42 13.85
CA SER A 18 2.36 -0.89 13.66
C SER A 18 1.87 -1.09 12.22
N SER A 19 1.37 -0.03 11.58
CA SER A 19 0.93 -0.09 10.17
C SER A 19 2.10 -0.25 9.19
N ILE A 20 3.20 0.49 9.41
CA ILE A 20 4.41 0.40 8.56
C ILE A 20 5.11 -0.94 8.76
N LEU A 21 5.28 -1.35 10.02
CA LEU A 21 5.86 -2.66 10.36
C LEU A 21 5.06 -3.79 9.75
N GLY A 22 3.72 -3.69 9.78
CA GLY A 22 2.84 -4.66 9.15
C GLY A 22 3.08 -4.80 7.64
N LYS A 23 3.23 -3.69 6.94
CA LYS A 23 3.54 -3.70 5.50
C LYS A 23 4.92 -4.27 5.22
N PHE A 24 5.91 -3.93 6.04
CA PHE A 24 7.26 -4.45 5.91
C PHE A 24 7.30 -5.97 6.14
N LEU A 25 6.64 -6.48 7.18
CA LEU A 25 6.57 -7.91 7.45
C LEU A 25 5.86 -8.69 6.34
N ASN A 26 4.74 -8.17 5.81
CA ASN A 26 4.08 -8.78 4.64
C ASN A 26 4.95 -8.69 3.37
N TRP A 27 5.75 -7.65 3.23
CA TRP A 27 6.72 -7.53 2.14
C TRP A 27 7.79 -8.62 2.23
N MET A 28 8.20 -9.05 3.42
CA MET A 28 9.14 -10.16 3.62
C MET A 28 8.63 -11.52 3.10
N LEU A 29 7.33 -11.67 2.80
CA LEU A 29 6.81 -12.86 2.13
C LEU A 29 7.16 -12.91 0.63
N VAL A 30 7.61 -11.80 0.02
CA VAL A 30 7.97 -11.76 -1.40
C VAL A 30 9.12 -12.71 -1.75
N PRO A 31 10.25 -12.71 -1.02
CA PRO A 31 11.28 -13.73 -1.20
C PRO A 31 10.71 -15.15 -1.09
N LEU A 32 9.93 -15.45 -0.05
CA LEU A 32 9.33 -16.77 0.13
C LEU A 32 8.55 -17.20 -1.12
N TYR A 33 7.64 -16.37 -1.60
CA TYR A 33 6.80 -16.70 -2.75
C TYR A 33 7.61 -16.85 -4.03
N THR A 34 8.57 -15.95 -4.29
CA THR A 34 9.35 -16.01 -5.53
C THR A 34 10.32 -17.17 -5.59
N TYR A 35 10.83 -17.66 -4.44
CA TYR A 35 11.76 -18.81 -4.39
C TYR A 35 11.05 -20.15 -4.25
N VAL A 36 9.82 -20.21 -3.74
CA VAL A 36 9.14 -21.47 -3.39
C VAL A 36 8.02 -21.82 -4.37
N LEU A 37 7.31 -20.85 -4.93
CA LEU A 37 6.25 -21.10 -5.91
C LEU A 37 6.86 -21.68 -7.21
N ALA A 38 6.15 -22.63 -7.81
CA ALA A 38 6.67 -23.42 -8.95
C ALA A 38 6.95 -22.57 -10.21
N SER A 39 6.26 -21.42 -10.35
CA SER A 39 6.45 -20.55 -11.52
C SER A 39 6.05 -19.09 -11.23
N SER A 40 6.55 -18.18 -12.08
CA SER A 40 6.11 -16.78 -12.04
C SER A 40 4.61 -16.63 -12.32
N ALA A 41 3.99 -17.57 -13.05
CA ALA A 41 2.55 -17.58 -13.30
C ALA A 41 1.74 -17.77 -12.01
N GLU A 42 2.20 -18.60 -11.07
CA GLU A 42 1.56 -18.74 -9.75
C GLU A 42 1.64 -17.44 -8.95
N TYR A 43 2.78 -16.76 -8.98
CA TYR A 43 2.90 -15.45 -8.34
C TYR A 43 2.04 -14.37 -9.03
N GLY A 44 1.81 -14.51 -10.34
CA GLY A 44 0.86 -13.69 -11.11
C GLY A 44 -0.57 -13.85 -10.61
N ILE A 45 -0.99 -15.08 -10.29
CA ILE A 45 -2.30 -15.37 -9.68
C ILE A 45 -2.42 -14.64 -8.32
N VAL A 46 -1.39 -14.75 -7.46
CA VAL A 46 -1.35 -14.02 -6.18
C VAL A 46 -1.47 -12.52 -6.40
N THR A 47 -0.72 -11.97 -7.35
CA THR A 47 -0.70 -10.54 -7.66
C THR A 47 -2.07 -10.03 -8.12
N ASN A 48 -2.73 -10.77 -9.03
CA ASN A 48 -4.05 -10.41 -9.55
C ASN A 48 -5.14 -10.51 -8.46
N LEU A 49 -5.22 -11.64 -7.78
CA LEU A 49 -6.27 -11.88 -6.79
C LEU A 49 -6.16 -10.94 -5.59
N TYR A 50 -4.96 -10.60 -5.12
CA TYR A 50 -4.79 -9.58 -4.08
C TYR A 50 -5.09 -8.16 -4.55
N ALA A 51 -4.92 -7.85 -5.84
CA ALA A 51 -5.38 -6.58 -6.39
C ALA A 51 -6.92 -6.47 -6.37
N TRP A 52 -7.63 -7.54 -6.72
CA TRP A 52 -9.08 -7.64 -6.56
C TRP A 52 -9.51 -7.54 -5.09
N THR A 53 -8.83 -8.26 -4.20
CA THR A 53 -9.09 -8.20 -2.74
C THR A 53 -9.02 -6.77 -2.23
N ALA A 54 -8.00 -6.01 -2.63
CA ALA A 54 -7.83 -4.61 -2.20
C ALA A 54 -8.96 -3.71 -2.70
N LEU A 55 -9.40 -3.87 -3.95
CA LEU A 55 -10.52 -3.12 -4.52
C LEU A 55 -11.85 -3.47 -3.84
N LEU A 56 -12.13 -4.76 -3.71
CA LEU A 56 -13.39 -5.26 -3.12
C LEU A 56 -13.52 -4.89 -1.64
N LEU A 57 -12.39 -4.86 -0.90
CA LEU A 57 -12.38 -4.42 0.49
C LEU A 57 -12.85 -2.96 0.62
N VAL A 58 -12.37 -2.05 -0.24
CA VAL A 58 -12.80 -0.65 -0.23
C VAL A 58 -14.28 -0.53 -0.59
N ILE A 59 -14.75 -1.31 -1.57
CA ILE A 59 -16.16 -1.32 -1.95
C ILE A 59 -17.02 -1.84 -0.80
N LEU A 60 -16.61 -2.93 -0.14
CA LEU A 60 -17.40 -3.59 0.91
C LEU A 60 -17.41 -2.84 2.24
N THR A 61 -16.40 -2.00 2.50
CA THR A 61 -16.38 -1.10 3.66
C THR A 61 -17.14 0.19 3.44
N TYR A 62 -17.40 0.57 2.20
CA TYR A 62 -18.14 1.75 1.70
C TYR A 62 -18.03 3.00 2.58
N GLY A 63 -16.82 3.29 3.07
CA GLY A 63 -16.51 4.48 3.85
C GLY A 63 -17.09 4.50 5.26
N MET A 64 -17.72 3.42 5.74
CA MET A 64 -18.39 3.34 7.03
C MET A 64 -17.46 3.46 8.24
N GLU A 65 -16.19 3.15 8.09
CA GLU A 65 -15.18 3.41 9.12
C GLU A 65 -15.09 4.90 9.45
N THR A 66 -14.97 5.74 8.43
CA THR A 66 -14.94 7.22 8.59
C THR A 66 -16.28 7.75 9.05
N GLY A 67 -17.38 7.20 8.52
CA GLY A 67 -18.73 7.48 8.97
C GLY A 67 -18.89 7.21 10.47
N TYR A 68 -18.46 6.04 10.93
CA TYR A 68 -18.49 5.69 12.36
C TYR A 68 -17.77 6.72 13.21
N PHE A 69 -16.51 7.07 12.88
CA PHE A 69 -15.76 8.09 13.64
C PHE A 69 -16.48 9.42 13.73
N ARG A 70 -17.02 9.90 12.61
CA ARG A 70 -17.73 11.19 12.58
C ARG A 70 -18.96 11.17 13.47
N PHE A 71 -19.83 10.16 13.31
CA PHE A 71 -21.11 10.12 14.00
C PHE A 71 -20.96 9.74 15.49
N ALA A 72 -20.01 8.87 15.84
CA ALA A 72 -19.70 8.55 17.23
C ALA A 72 -19.12 9.74 18.00
N ASN A 73 -18.28 10.57 17.36
CA ASN A 73 -17.77 11.79 17.99
C ASN A 73 -18.83 12.90 18.11
N LYS A 74 -19.79 12.96 17.17
CA LYS A 74 -20.89 13.93 17.21
C LYS A 74 -21.93 13.56 18.29
N ASN A 75 -22.21 12.28 18.47
CA ASN A 75 -23.24 11.75 19.38
C ASN A 75 -22.56 10.86 20.44
N LYS A 76 -21.79 11.48 21.33
CA LYS A 76 -20.98 10.74 22.33
C LYS A 76 -21.82 9.88 23.27
N ASP A 77 -23.01 10.36 23.64
CA ASP A 77 -23.93 9.65 24.54
C ASP A 77 -24.57 8.44 23.86
N ASP A 78 -24.68 8.45 22.53
CA ASP A 78 -25.28 7.39 21.71
C ASP A 78 -24.24 6.65 20.84
N ALA A 79 -22.95 6.78 21.16
CA ALA A 79 -21.87 6.17 20.40
C ALA A 79 -21.97 4.63 20.31
N GLY A 80 -22.61 3.98 21.29
CA GLY A 80 -22.91 2.56 21.28
C GLY A 80 -23.88 2.15 20.18
N ASN A 81 -24.94 2.93 19.97
CA ASN A 81 -25.91 2.70 18.88
C ASN A 81 -25.30 2.98 17.51
N VAL A 82 -24.45 4.01 17.38
CA VAL A 82 -23.68 4.28 16.16
C VAL A 82 -22.78 3.07 15.82
N TYR A 83 -22.09 2.53 16.82
CA TYR A 83 -21.24 1.35 16.64
C TYR A 83 -22.05 0.12 16.21
N SER A 84 -23.11 -0.19 16.93
CA SER A 84 -23.98 -1.34 16.67
C SER A 84 -24.63 -1.26 15.28
N THR A 85 -25.21 -0.09 14.93
CA THR A 85 -25.83 0.13 13.60
C THR A 85 -24.81 -0.06 12.47
N THR A 86 -23.60 0.47 12.65
CA THR A 86 -22.52 0.33 11.66
C THR A 86 -22.06 -1.12 11.52
N LEU A 87 -21.86 -1.78 12.65
CA LEU A 87 -21.41 -3.16 12.71
C LEU A 87 -22.41 -4.12 12.04
N ILE A 88 -23.72 -3.95 12.33
CA ILE A 88 -24.79 -4.74 11.71
C ILE A 88 -24.83 -4.48 10.20
N ALA A 89 -24.79 -3.23 9.77
CA ALA A 89 -24.85 -2.88 8.34
C ALA A 89 -23.71 -3.50 7.56
N VAL A 90 -22.45 -3.30 8.03
CA VAL A 90 -21.25 -3.87 7.36
C VAL A 90 -21.25 -5.42 7.50
N GLY A 91 -21.68 -5.94 8.63
CA GLY A 91 -21.77 -7.39 8.86
C GLY A 91 -22.72 -8.07 7.89
N VAL A 92 -23.93 -7.53 7.70
CA VAL A 92 -24.92 -8.10 6.76
C VAL A 92 -24.40 -8.04 5.33
N THR A 93 -23.84 -6.90 4.88
CA THR A 93 -23.29 -6.79 3.52
C THR A 93 -22.09 -7.71 3.31
N SER A 94 -21.24 -7.88 4.33
CA SER A 94 -20.10 -8.81 4.30
C SER A 94 -20.54 -10.28 4.19
N VAL A 95 -21.53 -10.68 4.97
CA VAL A 95 -22.07 -12.06 4.90
C VAL A 95 -22.72 -12.33 3.55
N LEU A 96 -23.53 -11.41 3.03
CA LEU A 96 -24.16 -11.55 1.71
C LEU A 96 -23.11 -11.64 0.61
N PHE A 97 -22.06 -10.84 0.69
CA PHE A 97 -20.93 -10.87 -0.25
C PHE A 97 -20.19 -12.22 -0.19
N ALA A 98 -19.87 -12.72 1.01
CA ALA A 98 -19.20 -14.01 1.17
C ALA A 98 -20.05 -15.16 0.58
N ILE A 99 -21.35 -15.19 0.89
CA ILE A 99 -22.29 -16.18 0.34
C ILE A 99 -22.32 -16.07 -1.19
N GLY A 100 -22.39 -14.87 -1.75
CA GLY A 100 -22.34 -14.65 -3.19
C GLY A 100 -21.05 -15.19 -3.82
N CYS A 101 -19.89 -14.90 -3.22
CA CYS A 101 -18.59 -15.41 -3.70
C CYS A 101 -18.51 -16.93 -3.65
N VAL A 102 -19.08 -17.58 -2.62
CA VAL A 102 -19.08 -19.04 -2.49
C VAL A 102 -20.03 -19.69 -3.52
N ILE A 103 -21.26 -19.18 -3.65
CA ILE A 103 -22.26 -19.74 -4.58
C ILE A 103 -21.82 -19.57 -6.04
N PHE A 104 -21.32 -18.37 -6.40
CA PHE A 104 -20.94 -18.04 -7.76
C PHE A 104 -19.45 -18.24 -8.05
N SER A 105 -18.70 -18.94 -7.19
CA SER A 105 -17.25 -19.13 -7.32
C SER A 105 -16.85 -19.73 -8.67
N GLN A 106 -17.59 -20.69 -9.19
CA GLN A 106 -17.31 -21.30 -10.50
C GLN A 106 -17.49 -20.29 -11.65
N SER A 107 -18.60 -19.56 -11.65
CA SER A 107 -18.89 -18.58 -12.69
C SER A 107 -17.91 -17.40 -12.66
N ILE A 108 -17.59 -16.88 -11.47
CA ILE A 108 -16.61 -15.81 -11.28
C ILE A 108 -15.23 -16.33 -11.65
N GLY A 109 -14.84 -17.52 -11.18
CA GLY A 109 -13.56 -18.14 -11.49
C GLY A 109 -13.39 -18.37 -13.01
N ALA A 110 -14.43 -18.81 -13.70
CA ALA A 110 -14.42 -18.95 -15.16
C ALA A 110 -14.22 -17.61 -15.86
N ALA A 111 -14.95 -16.56 -15.45
CA ALA A 111 -14.82 -15.22 -16.00
C ALA A 111 -13.44 -14.60 -15.78
N MET A 112 -12.76 -14.95 -14.68
CA MET A 112 -11.42 -14.47 -14.34
C MET A 112 -10.28 -15.37 -14.86
N GLY A 113 -10.61 -16.49 -15.53
CA GLY A 113 -9.62 -17.45 -16.03
C GLY A 113 -9.11 -18.48 -15.02
N TYR A 114 -9.77 -18.60 -13.86
CA TYR A 114 -9.43 -19.55 -12.77
C TYR A 114 -10.37 -20.76 -12.73
N THR A 115 -10.74 -21.31 -13.88
CA THR A 115 -11.70 -22.43 -14.02
C THR A 115 -11.32 -23.68 -13.24
N LYS A 116 -10.00 -23.94 -13.08
CA LYS A 116 -9.49 -25.13 -12.35
C LYS A 116 -9.51 -24.98 -10.83
N HIS A 117 -9.57 -23.75 -10.33
CA HIS A 117 -9.42 -23.41 -8.92
C HIS A 117 -10.45 -22.36 -8.47
N PRO A 118 -11.77 -22.65 -8.61
CA PRO A 118 -12.82 -21.72 -8.19
C PRO A 118 -12.80 -21.47 -6.67
N GLU A 119 -12.22 -22.39 -5.89
CA GLU A 119 -12.06 -22.25 -4.45
C GLU A 119 -11.20 -21.03 -4.05
N TYR A 120 -10.31 -20.52 -4.92
CA TYR A 120 -9.56 -19.27 -4.64
C TYR A 120 -10.51 -18.09 -4.50
N ILE A 121 -11.56 -18.03 -5.32
CA ILE A 121 -12.59 -16.99 -5.26
C ILE A 121 -13.39 -17.09 -3.96
N SER A 122 -13.79 -18.31 -3.58
CA SER A 122 -14.52 -18.54 -2.33
C SER A 122 -13.70 -18.12 -1.12
N MET A 123 -12.43 -18.57 -1.03
CA MET A 123 -11.55 -18.25 0.09
C MET A 123 -11.32 -16.74 0.20
N LEU A 124 -10.97 -16.08 -0.90
CA LEU A 124 -10.70 -14.64 -0.87
C LEU A 124 -11.98 -13.82 -0.67
N GLY A 125 -13.12 -14.27 -1.19
CA GLY A 125 -14.41 -13.64 -0.90
C GLY A 125 -14.73 -13.65 0.59
N VAL A 126 -14.49 -14.78 1.27
CA VAL A 126 -14.64 -14.89 2.72
C VAL A 126 -13.63 -14.01 3.46
N VAL A 127 -12.35 -13.99 3.03
CA VAL A 127 -11.32 -13.12 3.61
C VAL A 127 -11.73 -11.65 3.51
N VAL A 128 -12.14 -11.18 2.33
CA VAL A 128 -12.59 -9.80 2.13
C VAL A 128 -13.80 -9.45 3.01
N ALA A 129 -14.75 -10.37 3.13
CA ALA A 129 -15.92 -10.19 3.99
C ALA A 129 -15.55 -10.06 5.47
N MET A 130 -14.65 -10.92 5.95
CA MET A 130 -14.17 -10.88 7.33
C MET A 130 -13.32 -9.63 7.61
N ASP A 131 -12.48 -9.22 6.68
CA ASP A 131 -11.66 -8.02 6.79
C ASP A 131 -12.54 -6.74 6.78
N ALA A 132 -13.57 -6.70 5.93
CA ALA A 132 -14.53 -5.61 5.90
C ALA A 132 -15.34 -5.52 7.21
N PHE A 133 -15.84 -6.63 7.70
CA PHE A 133 -16.49 -6.71 9.01
C PHE A 133 -15.55 -6.25 10.12
N GLY A 134 -14.31 -6.76 10.14
CA GLY A 134 -13.29 -6.45 11.14
C GLY A 134 -12.88 -4.97 11.17
N CYS A 135 -13.07 -4.21 10.07
CA CYS A 135 -12.68 -2.80 10.06
C CYS A 135 -13.45 -1.97 11.11
N ILE A 136 -14.69 -2.34 11.44
CA ILE A 136 -15.53 -1.62 12.42
C ILE A 136 -15.07 -1.87 13.87
N PRO A 137 -14.82 -3.11 14.35
CA PRO A 137 -14.19 -3.34 15.65
C PRO A 137 -12.79 -2.69 15.76
N PHE A 138 -11.98 -2.71 14.71
CA PHE A 138 -10.71 -1.97 14.71
C PHE A 138 -10.91 -0.45 14.81
N ALA A 139 -11.92 0.11 14.15
CA ALA A 139 -12.29 1.52 14.31
C ALA A 139 -12.75 1.83 15.73
N TYR A 140 -13.52 0.93 16.35
CA TYR A 140 -13.94 1.05 17.75
C TYR A 140 -12.75 1.07 18.71
N LEU A 141 -11.76 0.21 18.54
CA LEU A 141 -10.54 0.22 19.35
C LEU A 141 -9.80 1.57 19.26
N ARG A 142 -9.74 2.18 18.07
CA ARG A 142 -9.16 3.52 17.89
C ARG A 142 -10.02 4.60 18.55
N TYR A 143 -11.34 4.54 18.39
CA TYR A 143 -12.26 5.48 19.04
C TYR A 143 -12.15 5.45 20.57
N LYS A 144 -11.96 4.25 21.15
CA LYS A 144 -11.77 4.05 22.59
C LYS A 144 -10.32 4.27 23.06
N ASN A 145 -9.43 4.76 22.19
CA ASN A 145 -8.02 5.00 22.50
C ASN A 145 -7.30 3.76 23.10
N ARG A 146 -7.48 2.59 22.44
CA ARG A 146 -6.80 1.33 22.81
C ARG A 146 -5.71 0.95 21.80
N PRO A 147 -4.62 1.77 21.66
CA PRO A 147 -3.62 1.58 20.61
C PRO A 147 -2.84 0.28 20.74
N ILE A 148 -2.56 -0.17 21.97
CA ILE A 148 -1.80 -1.41 22.21
C ILE A 148 -2.61 -2.64 21.73
N LYS A 149 -3.92 -2.72 22.06
CA LYS A 149 -4.77 -3.82 21.61
C LYS A 149 -4.92 -3.82 20.09
N PHE A 150 -5.13 -2.63 19.49
CA PHE A 150 -5.17 -2.46 18.04
C PHE A 150 -3.88 -2.97 17.37
N ALA A 151 -2.71 -2.48 17.82
CA ALA A 151 -1.41 -2.88 17.29
C ALA A 151 -1.15 -4.38 17.51
N GLY A 152 -1.45 -4.90 18.69
CA GLY A 152 -1.31 -6.33 19.01
C GLY A 152 -2.12 -7.22 18.08
N LEU A 153 -3.40 -6.92 17.84
CA LEU A 153 -4.26 -7.68 16.92
C LEU A 153 -3.80 -7.57 15.46
N LYS A 154 -3.35 -6.38 15.02
CA LYS A 154 -2.77 -6.23 13.66
C LYS A 154 -1.47 -7.03 13.50
N LEU A 155 -0.59 -7.00 14.47
CA LEU A 155 0.63 -7.80 14.44
C LEU A 155 0.33 -9.30 14.55
N PHE A 156 -0.63 -9.71 15.39
CA PHE A 156 -1.07 -11.09 15.48
C PHE A 156 -1.57 -11.63 14.14
N MET A 157 -2.39 -10.86 13.39
CA MET A 157 -2.82 -11.21 12.04
C MET A 157 -1.63 -11.44 11.11
N ILE A 158 -0.62 -10.56 11.15
CA ILE A 158 0.55 -10.63 10.29
C ILE A 158 1.44 -11.82 10.64
N PHE A 159 1.72 -12.02 11.93
CA PHE A 159 2.55 -13.14 12.38
C PHE A 159 1.89 -14.50 12.10
N THR A 160 0.57 -14.61 12.31
CA THR A 160 -0.15 -15.84 11.95
C THR A 160 -0.16 -16.10 10.46
N ASN A 161 -0.31 -15.03 9.64
CA ASN A 161 -0.22 -15.16 8.19
C ASN A 161 1.19 -15.61 7.74
N ILE A 162 2.24 -15.02 8.29
CA ILE A 162 3.63 -15.45 8.01
C ILE A 162 3.84 -16.90 8.48
N PHE A 163 3.41 -17.23 9.68
CA PHE A 163 3.53 -18.58 10.22
C PHE A 163 2.87 -19.63 9.32
N PHE A 164 1.62 -19.41 8.90
CA PHE A 164 0.94 -20.37 8.02
C PHE A 164 1.56 -20.43 6.63
N ASN A 165 2.06 -19.32 6.09
CA ASN A 165 2.80 -19.35 4.82
C ASN A 165 4.09 -20.18 4.94
N LEU A 166 4.89 -19.97 5.98
CA LEU A 166 6.10 -20.77 6.23
C LEU A 166 5.74 -22.24 6.48
N PHE A 167 4.68 -22.51 7.22
CA PHE A 167 4.21 -23.86 7.50
C PHE A 167 3.80 -24.60 6.23
N PHE A 168 2.91 -24.04 5.42
CA PHE A 168 2.43 -24.73 4.22
C PHE A 168 3.44 -24.75 3.09
N LEU A 169 4.28 -23.73 2.95
CA LEU A 169 5.20 -23.63 1.81
C LEU A 169 6.61 -24.19 2.09
N LEU A 170 7.02 -24.34 3.36
CA LEU A 170 8.34 -24.89 3.70
C LEU A 170 8.24 -26.15 4.55
N VAL A 171 7.48 -26.10 5.66
CA VAL A 171 7.44 -27.21 6.62
C VAL A 171 6.67 -28.41 6.02
N CYS A 172 5.49 -28.17 5.44
CA CYS A 172 4.70 -29.25 4.86
C CYS A 172 5.41 -29.97 3.69
N PRO A 173 6.05 -29.30 2.72
CA PRO A 173 6.84 -30.01 1.69
C PRO A 173 7.97 -30.85 2.28
N TRP A 174 8.67 -30.35 3.29
CA TRP A 174 9.71 -31.10 3.97
C TRP A 174 9.14 -32.34 4.69
N LEU A 175 7.98 -32.20 5.40
CA LEU A 175 7.30 -33.32 6.04
C LEU A 175 6.73 -34.30 5.03
N ALA A 176 6.28 -33.85 3.87
CA ALA A 176 5.76 -34.74 2.81
C ALA A 176 6.82 -35.75 2.32
N VAL A 177 8.10 -35.37 2.38
CA VAL A 177 9.23 -36.24 2.04
C VAL A 177 9.65 -37.11 3.22
N LYS A 178 9.71 -36.53 4.44
CA LYS A 178 10.25 -37.23 5.65
C LYS A 178 9.24 -38.11 6.37
N ALA A 179 7.98 -37.67 6.45
CA ALA A 179 6.92 -38.33 7.22
C ALA A 179 5.55 -38.13 6.56
N PRO A 180 5.31 -38.69 5.35
CA PRO A 180 4.09 -38.44 4.58
C PRO A 180 2.82 -38.81 5.31
N GLY A 181 2.83 -39.85 6.15
CA GLY A 181 1.68 -40.30 6.91
C GLY A 181 1.12 -39.28 7.92
N LEU A 182 1.93 -38.28 8.35
CA LEU A 182 1.47 -37.26 9.27
C LEU A 182 0.62 -36.17 8.62
N ILE A 183 0.84 -35.88 7.33
CA ILE A 183 0.26 -34.72 6.67
C ILE A 183 -0.59 -35.04 5.43
N SER A 184 -0.55 -36.28 4.92
CA SER A 184 -1.27 -36.68 3.71
C SER A 184 -2.78 -36.45 3.76
N TRP A 185 -3.36 -36.37 4.95
CA TRP A 185 -4.79 -36.14 5.13
C TRP A 185 -5.24 -34.69 4.92
N PHE A 186 -4.34 -33.70 4.99
CA PHE A 186 -4.67 -32.28 4.79
C PHE A 186 -3.74 -31.55 3.79
N TYR A 187 -2.59 -32.12 3.44
CA TYR A 187 -1.62 -31.48 2.59
C TYR A 187 -1.50 -32.18 1.23
N ASN A 188 -1.69 -31.41 0.15
CA ASN A 188 -1.48 -31.84 -1.22
C ASN A 188 -0.31 -31.08 -1.85
N PRO A 189 0.84 -31.70 -2.18
CA PRO A 189 1.99 -31.03 -2.78
C PRO A 189 1.69 -30.28 -4.09
N HIS A 190 0.65 -30.70 -4.83
CA HIS A 190 0.26 -30.09 -6.11
C HIS A 190 -0.66 -28.88 -5.97
N TYR A 191 -1.08 -28.51 -4.75
CA TYR A 191 -1.99 -27.39 -4.54
C TYR A 191 -1.30 -26.03 -4.69
N GLY A 192 0.05 -25.98 -4.55
CA GLY A 192 0.91 -24.82 -4.87
C GLY A 192 0.43 -23.52 -4.24
N VAL A 193 0.14 -22.56 -5.10
CA VAL A 193 -0.29 -21.21 -4.70
C VAL A 193 -1.55 -21.16 -3.83
N GLY A 194 -2.40 -22.19 -3.88
CA GLY A 194 -3.61 -22.27 -3.05
C GLY A 194 -3.32 -22.14 -1.57
N TYR A 195 -2.17 -22.64 -1.10
CA TYR A 195 -1.78 -22.50 0.31
C TYR A 195 -1.52 -21.06 0.76
N VAL A 196 -1.18 -20.16 -0.14
CA VAL A 196 -1.07 -18.71 0.14
C VAL A 196 -2.45 -18.17 0.57
N PHE A 197 -3.51 -18.57 -0.12
CA PHE A 197 -4.88 -18.16 0.18
C PHE A 197 -5.44 -18.85 1.43
N VAL A 198 -5.10 -20.12 1.64
CA VAL A 198 -5.41 -20.85 2.89
C VAL A 198 -4.74 -20.18 4.09
N ALA A 199 -3.47 -19.83 4.00
CA ALA A 199 -2.74 -19.13 5.07
C ALA A 199 -3.39 -17.77 5.41
N ASN A 200 -3.80 -17.01 4.39
CA ASN A 200 -4.51 -15.76 4.57
C ASN A 200 -5.88 -15.97 5.24
N LEU A 201 -6.66 -16.96 4.77
CA LEU A 201 -7.96 -17.30 5.35
C LEU A 201 -7.84 -17.68 6.83
N LEU A 202 -6.91 -18.57 7.17
CA LEU A 202 -6.70 -19.00 8.55
C LEU A 202 -6.27 -17.85 9.46
N SER A 203 -5.38 -16.97 9.01
CA SER A 203 -4.95 -15.80 9.78
C SER A 203 -6.10 -14.82 10.00
N THR A 204 -6.95 -14.61 8.99
CA THR A 204 -8.11 -13.71 9.09
C THR A 204 -9.18 -14.31 10.02
N ILE A 205 -9.41 -15.64 9.99
CA ILE A 205 -10.30 -16.33 10.93
C ILE A 205 -9.81 -16.11 12.36
N LEU A 206 -8.52 -16.34 12.64
CA LEU A 206 -7.97 -16.20 13.98
C LEU A 206 -8.10 -14.78 14.52
N VAL A 207 -7.83 -13.77 13.70
CA VAL A 207 -7.97 -12.37 14.14
C VAL A 207 -9.42 -11.97 14.32
N THR A 208 -10.33 -12.50 13.49
CA THR A 208 -11.77 -12.26 13.65
C THR A 208 -12.29 -12.84 14.94
N ILE A 209 -11.86 -14.06 15.30
CA ILE A 209 -12.17 -14.67 16.61
C ILE A 209 -11.61 -13.82 17.75
N ALA A 210 -10.38 -13.32 17.63
CA ALA A 210 -9.77 -12.46 18.65
C ALA A 210 -10.46 -11.09 18.80
N LEU A 211 -11.20 -10.64 17.76
CA LEU A 211 -12.03 -9.41 17.79
C LEU A 211 -13.44 -9.64 18.37
N LEU A 212 -13.92 -10.87 18.52
CA LEU A 212 -15.28 -11.14 19.03
C LEU A 212 -15.60 -10.44 20.37
N PRO A 213 -14.70 -10.34 21.35
CA PRO A 213 -14.99 -9.58 22.58
C PRO A 213 -15.31 -8.10 22.33
N ASP A 214 -14.74 -7.50 21.27
CA ASP A 214 -15.02 -6.09 20.91
C ASP A 214 -16.29 -5.96 20.06
N VAL A 215 -16.74 -7.01 19.42
CA VAL A 215 -18.02 -7.11 18.71
C VAL A 215 -19.19 -7.08 19.71
N PHE A 216 -19.08 -7.84 20.80
CA PHE A 216 -20.15 -7.99 21.82
C PHE A 216 -20.08 -6.98 22.96
N VAL A 217 -19.29 -5.91 22.84
CA VAL A 217 -19.08 -4.91 23.88
C VAL A 217 -20.32 -4.02 24.13
N VAL A 218 -21.18 -3.89 23.10
CA VAL A 218 -22.39 -3.06 23.16
C VAL A 218 -23.65 -3.92 22.96
N LYS A 219 -24.78 -3.48 23.49
CA LYS A 219 -26.08 -4.08 23.14
C LYS A 219 -26.38 -3.80 21.67
N PHE A 220 -26.77 -4.85 20.95
CA PHE A 220 -27.13 -4.70 19.54
C PHE A 220 -28.41 -3.88 19.40
N SER A 221 -28.33 -2.78 18.69
CA SER A 221 -29.43 -1.91 18.29
C SER A 221 -29.22 -1.51 16.84
N PHE A 222 -30.31 -1.29 16.11
CA PHE A 222 -30.24 -0.92 14.70
C PHE A 222 -31.15 0.28 14.41
N ASP A 223 -30.57 1.40 14.03
CA ASP A 223 -31.28 2.61 13.69
C ASP A 223 -31.18 2.88 12.17
N LYS A 224 -32.30 2.68 11.46
CA LYS A 224 -32.41 2.91 10.00
C LYS A 224 -32.21 4.38 9.63
N VAL A 225 -32.66 5.32 10.48
CA VAL A 225 -32.55 6.76 10.22
C VAL A 225 -31.10 7.19 10.33
N LEU A 226 -30.41 6.70 11.37
CA LEU A 226 -28.99 6.92 11.56
C LEU A 226 -28.18 6.32 10.41
N LEU A 227 -28.44 5.07 10.03
CA LEU A 227 -27.78 4.40 8.91
C LEU A 227 -27.93 5.20 7.61
N LYS A 228 -29.13 5.68 7.29
CA LYS A 228 -29.35 6.51 6.09
C LYS A 228 -28.48 7.77 6.10
N LYS A 229 -28.39 8.46 7.23
CA LYS A 229 -27.53 9.65 7.38
C LYS A 229 -26.04 9.30 7.20
N MET A 230 -25.60 8.17 7.76
CA MET A 230 -24.24 7.68 7.63
C MET A 230 -23.90 7.30 6.18
N LEU A 231 -24.80 6.60 5.49
CA LEU A 231 -24.63 6.23 4.08
C LEU A 231 -24.52 7.46 3.17
N ILE A 232 -25.40 8.44 3.32
CA ILE A 232 -25.34 9.70 2.55
C ILE A 232 -23.97 10.38 2.71
N TYR A 233 -23.43 10.36 3.94
CA TYR A 233 -22.09 10.91 4.21
C TYR A 233 -20.99 10.05 3.63
N SER A 234 -21.10 8.72 3.68
CA SER A 234 -20.06 7.78 3.30
C SER A 234 -19.98 7.53 1.80
N MET A 235 -21.06 7.73 1.03
CA MET A 235 -21.06 7.49 -0.43
C MET A 235 -20.02 8.31 -1.21
N PRO A 236 -19.85 9.62 -0.99
CA PRO A 236 -18.75 10.36 -1.63
C PRO A 236 -17.37 9.84 -1.24
N LEU A 237 -17.20 9.37 0.01
CA LEU A 237 -15.95 8.79 0.48
C LEU A 237 -15.65 7.43 -0.17
N LEU A 238 -16.69 6.64 -0.45
CA LEU A 238 -16.58 5.40 -1.22
C LEU A 238 -16.03 5.68 -2.63
N VAL A 239 -16.63 6.63 -3.35
CA VAL A 239 -16.17 6.99 -4.71
C VAL A 239 -14.71 7.42 -4.71
N LEU A 240 -14.32 8.26 -3.75
CA LEU A 240 -12.94 8.68 -3.57
C LEU A 240 -12.00 7.50 -3.26
N GLY A 241 -12.43 6.61 -2.36
CA GLY A 241 -11.67 5.42 -1.97
C GLY A 241 -11.48 4.45 -3.13
N VAL A 242 -12.55 4.16 -3.87
CA VAL A 242 -12.52 3.28 -5.06
C VAL A 242 -11.60 3.88 -6.13
N ALA A 243 -11.73 5.15 -6.50
CA ALA A 243 -10.84 5.78 -7.47
C ALA A 243 -9.37 5.75 -6.99
N GLY A 244 -9.14 5.98 -5.69
CA GLY A 244 -7.79 5.94 -5.11
C GLY A 244 -7.14 4.55 -5.15
N ILE A 245 -7.90 3.47 -4.86
CA ILE A 245 -7.36 2.11 -4.92
C ILE A 245 -7.23 1.61 -6.37
N MET A 246 -8.13 2.01 -7.27
CA MET A 246 -8.02 1.69 -8.69
C MET A 246 -6.73 2.22 -9.30
N ASN A 247 -6.30 3.43 -8.94
CA ASN A 247 -5.02 3.98 -9.41
C ASN A 247 -3.80 3.15 -8.98
N GLN A 248 -3.93 2.28 -7.97
CA GLN A 248 -2.85 1.45 -7.46
C GLN A 248 -2.91 -0.02 -7.91
N THR A 249 -4.10 -0.50 -8.30
CA THR A 249 -4.34 -1.94 -8.52
C THR A 249 -4.89 -2.28 -9.88
N LEU A 250 -5.41 -1.29 -10.61
CA LEU A 250 -6.15 -1.54 -11.85
C LEU A 250 -5.28 -2.13 -12.96
N ASP A 251 -4.00 -1.77 -13.01
CA ASP A 251 -2.99 -2.38 -13.87
C ASP A 251 -2.93 -3.91 -13.68
N LYS A 252 -2.95 -4.37 -12.43
CA LYS A 252 -2.89 -5.80 -12.08
C LYS A 252 -4.23 -6.51 -12.28
N ILE A 253 -5.34 -5.77 -12.15
CA ILE A 253 -6.70 -6.28 -12.37
C ILE A 253 -6.95 -6.49 -13.88
N LEU A 254 -6.59 -5.50 -14.71
CA LEU A 254 -6.81 -5.53 -16.14
C LEU A 254 -5.87 -6.48 -16.90
N PHE A 255 -4.67 -6.69 -16.38
CA PHE A 255 -3.60 -7.42 -17.06
C PHE A 255 -4.03 -8.80 -17.59
N PRO A 256 -4.69 -9.69 -16.82
CA PRO A 256 -5.12 -11.00 -17.31
C PRO A 256 -6.18 -10.93 -18.42
N PHE A 257 -6.97 -9.85 -18.48
CA PHE A 257 -7.94 -9.63 -19.54
C PHE A 257 -7.28 -9.12 -20.83
N LEU A 258 -6.20 -8.36 -20.72
CA LEU A 258 -5.44 -7.82 -21.83
C LEU A 258 -4.42 -8.82 -22.40
N MET A 259 -3.87 -9.67 -21.51
CA MET A 259 -2.92 -10.74 -21.84
C MET A 259 -3.35 -12.05 -21.18
N PRO A 260 -4.34 -12.76 -21.76
CA PRO A 260 -4.88 -13.98 -21.17
C PRO A 260 -3.90 -15.17 -21.25
N GLY A 261 -4.12 -16.15 -20.39
CA GLY A 261 -3.40 -17.41 -20.40
C GLY A 261 -2.16 -17.44 -19.50
N LYS A 262 -1.43 -18.57 -19.54
CA LYS A 262 -0.31 -18.82 -18.65
C LYS A 262 0.87 -17.83 -18.86
N ALA A 263 1.11 -17.43 -20.10
CA ALA A 263 2.19 -16.48 -20.44
C ALA A 263 1.88 -15.11 -19.80
N GLY A 264 0.66 -14.59 -19.96
CA GLY A 264 0.27 -13.33 -19.32
C GLY A 264 0.32 -13.41 -17.79
N ALA A 265 -0.13 -14.53 -17.20
CA ALA A 265 0.00 -14.73 -15.76
C ALA A 265 1.48 -14.72 -15.31
N ALA A 266 2.38 -15.32 -16.07
CA ALA A 266 3.82 -15.32 -15.78
C ALA A 266 4.41 -13.90 -15.82
N GLU A 267 4.06 -13.11 -16.82
CA GLU A 267 4.50 -11.73 -16.96
C GLU A 267 3.93 -10.83 -15.85
N LEU A 268 2.66 -11.02 -15.48
CA LEU A 268 2.08 -10.35 -14.32
C LEU A 268 2.81 -10.71 -13.02
N GLY A 269 3.25 -11.96 -12.88
CA GLY A 269 4.07 -12.41 -11.75
C GLY A 269 5.42 -11.69 -11.70
N ILE A 270 6.09 -11.55 -12.83
CA ILE A 270 7.34 -10.80 -12.95
C ILE A 270 7.12 -9.35 -12.53
N TYR A 271 6.08 -8.70 -13.07
CA TYR A 271 5.70 -7.34 -12.69
C TYR A 271 5.37 -7.21 -11.20
N GLY A 272 4.59 -8.15 -10.67
CA GLY A 272 4.23 -8.18 -9.24
C GLY A 272 5.45 -8.25 -8.34
N ALA A 273 6.39 -9.16 -8.63
CA ALA A 273 7.61 -9.36 -7.84
C ALA A 273 8.53 -8.14 -7.91
N THR A 274 8.80 -7.63 -9.10
CA THR A 274 9.72 -6.49 -9.30
C THR A 274 9.14 -5.18 -8.75
N SER A 275 7.83 -4.95 -8.88
CA SER A 275 7.15 -3.79 -8.26
C SER A 275 7.25 -3.80 -6.74
N LYS A 276 7.35 -4.99 -6.11
CA LYS A 276 7.56 -5.10 -4.66
C LYS A 276 8.93 -4.57 -4.22
N ILE A 277 9.96 -4.65 -5.07
CA ILE A 277 11.26 -4.03 -4.77
C ILE A 277 11.09 -2.52 -4.62
N ALA A 278 10.31 -1.88 -5.47
CA ALA A 278 10.02 -0.45 -5.40
C ALA A 278 9.11 -0.04 -4.21
N MET A 279 8.47 -1.00 -3.53
CA MET A 279 7.52 -0.72 -2.44
C MET A 279 8.14 0.00 -1.24
N VAL A 280 9.45 -0.06 -1.07
CA VAL A 280 10.21 0.70 -0.06
C VAL A 280 9.88 2.20 -0.16
N MET A 281 9.71 2.74 -1.37
CA MET A 281 9.31 4.14 -1.59
C MET A 281 7.91 4.44 -1.03
N LEU A 282 6.95 3.52 -1.20
CA LEU A 282 5.61 3.67 -0.62
C LEU A 282 5.63 3.63 0.91
N MET A 283 6.48 2.78 1.50
CA MET A 283 6.65 2.72 2.96
C MET A 283 7.23 4.04 3.48
N PHE A 284 8.23 4.61 2.80
CA PHE A 284 8.78 5.93 3.12
C PHE A 284 7.71 7.02 3.01
N THR A 285 6.99 7.09 1.89
CA THR A 285 5.90 8.06 1.68
C THR A 285 4.86 7.98 2.79
N GLN A 286 4.51 6.77 3.22
CA GLN A 286 3.55 6.57 4.30
C GLN A 286 4.11 7.00 5.67
N ALA A 287 5.38 6.68 5.96
CA ALA A 287 6.05 7.13 7.19
C ALA A 287 6.11 8.66 7.25
N PHE A 288 6.46 9.29 6.14
CA PHE A 288 6.48 10.74 6.02
C PHE A 288 5.09 11.35 6.27
N ARG A 289 4.03 10.80 5.65
CA ARG A 289 2.65 11.26 5.88
C ARG A 289 2.22 11.21 7.34
N TYR A 290 2.51 10.14 8.06
CA TYR A 290 2.15 10.02 9.47
C TYR A 290 2.81 11.11 10.35
N SER A 291 4.00 11.56 9.99
CA SER A 291 4.69 12.64 10.69
C SER A 291 4.24 14.02 10.22
N TYR A 292 4.01 14.17 8.93
CA TYR A 292 3.77 15.43 8.25
C TYR A 292 2.32 15.95 8.42
N GLU A 293 1.30 15.10 8.30
CA GLU A 293 -0.09 15.53 8.40
C GLU A 293 -0.43 16.20 9.75
N PRO A 294 -0.07 15.63 10.93
CA PRO A 294 -0.32 16.29 12.21
C PRO A 294 0.43 17.63 12.36
N PHE A 295 1.68 17.68 11.87
CA PHE A 295 2.51 18.89 11.90
C PHE A 295 1.83 20.06 11.18
N ILE A 296 1.29 19.80 10.01
CA ILE A 296 0.63 20.79 9.18
C ILE A 296 -0.67 21.33 9.79
N PHE A 297 -1.54 20.42 10.24
CA PHE A 297 -2.79 20.83 10.88
C PHE A 297 -2.56 21.62 12.17
N ALA A 298 -1.43 21.37 12.85
CA ALA A 298 -1.04 22.14 14.03
C ALA A 298 -0.58 23.58 13.68
N GLN A 299 0.13 23.74 12.55
CA GLN A 299 0.71 25.03 12.13
C GLN A 299 -0.21 25.92 11.27
N ASN A 300 -1.38 25.43 10.86
CA ASN A 300 -2.29 26.16 9.94
C ASN A 300 -2.73 27.55 10.44
N LYS A 301 -2.45 27.90 11.69
CA LYS A 301 -2.77 29.22 12.28
C LYS A 301 -1.61 30.23 12.20
N ASP A 302 -0.42 29.83 11.81
CA ASP A 302 0.78 30.68 11.79
C ASP A 302 1.03 31.31 10.41
N LYS A 303 1.43 32.58 10.38
CA LYS A 303 1.76 33.32 9.13
C LYS A 303 2.89 32.67 8.32
N ASN A 304 3.75 31.87 8.94
CA ASN A 304 4.89 31.18 8.31
C ASN A 304 4.56 29.74 7.86
N SER A 305 3.29 29.33 7.89
CA SER A 305 2.88 27.95 7.56
C SER A 305 3.22 27.58 6.11
N LEU A 306 3.11 28.51 5.16
CA LEU A 306 3.35 28.25 3.73
C LEU A 306 4.82 27.90 3.41
N SER A 307 5.78 28.55 4.09
CA SER A 307 7.21 28.23 3.92
C SER A 307 7.52 26.84 4.49
N ALA A 308 6.96 26.50 5.64
CA ALA A 308 7.14 25.18 6.23
C ALA A 308 6.59 24.06 5.31
N TYR A 309 5.52 24.33 4.57
CA TYR A 309 4.97 23.37 3.60
C TYR A 309 5.90 23.22 2.38
N ALA A 310 6.49 24.32 1.90
CA ALA A 310 7.46 24.30 0.81
C ALA A 310 8.72 23.50 1.20
N ASP A 311 9.25 23.75 2.41
CA ASP A 311 10.43 23.07 2.94
C ASP A 311 10.17 21.57 3.14
N ALA A 312 9.03 21.20 3.71
CA ALA A 312 8.67 19.80 3.90
C ALA A 312 8.53 19.05 2.57
N MET A 313 7.95 19.69 1.53
CA MET A 313 7.89 19.12 0.18
C MET A 313 9.31 18.93 -0.40
N LYS A 314 10.18 19.94 -0.26
CA LYS A 314 11.57 19.87 -0.71
C LYS A 314 12.28 18.68 -0.05
N PHE A 315 12.23 18.57 1.28
CA PHE A 315 12.85 17.46 2.01
C PHE A 315 12.27 16.11 1.62
N PHE A 316 10.94 16.00 1.47
CA PHE A 316 10.32 14.78 0.96
C PHE A 316 10.92 14.35 -0.37
N ILE A 317 11.05 15.26 -1.33
CA ILE A 317 11.61 14.97 -2.65
C ILE A 317 13.09 14.58 -2.55
N LEU A 318 13.90 15.30 -1.77
CA LEU A 318 15.33 14.99 -1.60
C LEU A 318 15.56 13.60 -1.03
N PHE A 319 14.81 13.22 0.02
CA PHE A 319 14.90 11.87 0.59
C PHE A 319 14.36 10.80 -0.35
N SER A 320 13.30 11.09 -1.10
CA SER A 320 12.78 10.17 -2.12
C SER A 320 13.81 9.92 -3.23
N LEU A 321 14.51 10.96 -3.69
CA LEU A 321 15.57 10.83 -4.69
C LEU A 321 16.78 10.06 -4.13
N LEU A 322 17.12 10.24 -2.85
CA LEU A 322 18.15 9.47 -2.18
C LEU A 322 17.79 7.97 -2.11
N ILE A 323 16.53 7.65 -1.75
CA ILE A 323 16.02 6.26 -1.75
C ILE A 323 16.03 5.71 -3.18
N PHE A 324 15.60 6.49 -4.16
CA PHE A 324 15.67 6.09 -5.57
C PHE A 324 17.09 5.69 -5.96
N LEU A 325 18.08 6.56 -5.74
CA LEU A 325 19.49 6.26 -6.03
C LEU A 325 19.96 5.04 -5.25
N GLY A 326 19.63 4.92 -3.96
CA GLY A 326 19.95 3.75 -3.15
C GLY A 326 19.44 2.46 -3.77
N MET A 327 18.20 2.46 -4.26
CA MET A 327 17.61 1.26 -4.87
C MET A 327 18.24 0.93 -6.23
N VAL A 328 18.41 1.92 -7.11
CA VAL A 328 18.89 1.66 -8.48
C VAL A 328 20.40 1.41 -8.56
N LEU A 329 21.22 2.11 -7.77
CA LEU A 329 22.65 1.91 -7.74
C LEU A 329 23.04 0.55 -7.14
N TYR A 330 22.29 0.10 -6.13
CA TYR A 330 22.54 -1.19 -5.47
C TYR A 330 21.59 -2.30 -5.94
N MET A 331 21.01 -2.17 -7.15
CA MET A 331 20.13 -3.20 -7.72
C MET A 331 20.83 -4.55 -7.85
N ASP A 332 22.15 -4.56 -8.03
CA ASP A 332 22.96 -5.78 -8.04
C ASP A 332 22.85 -6.60 -6.74
N VAL A 333 22.48 -5.96 -5.62
CA VAL A 333 22.19 -6.60 -4.33
C VAL A 333 20.71 -6.86 -4.18
N PHE A 334 19.85 -5.85 -4.44
CA PHE A 334 18.41 -5.95 -4.23
C PHE A 334 17.71 -6.97 -5.14
N LYS A 335 18.28 -7.28 -6.32
CA LYS A 335 17.74 -8.32 -7.21
C LYS A 335 17.64 -9.70 -6.54
N TYR A 336 18.49 -10.00 -5.55
CA TYR A 336 18.45 -11.28 -4.81
C TYR A 336 17.27 -11.40 -3.81
N ILE A 337 16.50 -10.35 -3.61
CA ILE A 337 15.22 -10.41 -2.89
C ILE A 337 14.22 -11.28 -3.63
N ILE A 338 14.34 -11.36 -4.96
CA ILE A 338 13.49 -12.19 -5.83
C ILE A 338 14.33 -13.23 -6.56
N GLN A 339 13.71 -14.36 -6.91
CA GLN A 339 14.39 -15.42 -7.66
C GLN A 339 14.84 -14.94 -9.05
N GLN A 340 15.90 -15.54 -9.57
CA GLN A 340 16.51 -15.16 -10.86
C GLN A 340 15.54 -15.17 -12.05
N SER A 341 14.53 -16.05 -12.05
CA SER A 341 13.50 -16.12 -13.09
C SER A 341 12.65 -14.82 -13.23
N TYR A 342 12.65 -13.96 -12.20
CA TYR A 342 11.96 -12.68 -12.22
C TYR A 342 12.85 -11.49 -12.64
N TRP A 343 14.16 -11.69 -12.82
CA TRP A 343 15.09 -10.59 -13.10
C TRP A 343 14.85 -9.90 -14.43
N ALA A 344 14.17 -10.56 -15.38
CA ALA A 344 13.74 -9.94 -16.63
C ALA A 344 12.89 -8.66 -16.42
N GLY A 345 12.21 -8.54 -15.29
CA GLY A 345 11.40 -7.36 -14.95
C GLY A 345 12.12 -6.27 -14.17
N LEU A 346 13.42 -6.38 -13.88
CA LEU A 346 14.13 -5.39 -13.06
C LEU A 346 14.15 -3.98 -13.66
N ASP A 347 14.04 -3.86 -14.98
CA ASP A 347 13.97 -2.58 -15.70
C ASP A 347 12.67 -1.79 -15.37
N VAL A 348 11.66 -2.46 -14.83
CA VAL A 348 10.43 -1.83 -14.33
C VAL A 348 10.68 -1.01 -13.06
N VAL A 349 11.63 -1.43 -12.23
CA VAL A 349 11.83 -0.87 -10.88
C VAL A 349 12.09 0.64 -10.88
N PRO A 350 12.99 1.20 -11.70
CA PRO A 350 13.21 2.65 -11.75
C PRO A 350 11.94 3.44 -12.12
N ILE A 351 11.15 2.93 -13.07
CA ILE A 351 9.92 3.57 -13.55
C ILE A 351 8.88 3.60 -12.43
N VAL A 352 8.69 2.47 -11.75
CA VAL A 352 7.76 2.34 -10.63
C VAL A 352 8.21 3.17 -9.43
N LEU A 353 9.50 3.27 -9.15
CA LEU A 353 10.03 4.15 -8.10
C LEU A 353 9.68 5.62 -8.38
N PHE A 354 9.87 6.11 -9.61
CA PHE A 354 9.46 7.47 -9.98
C PHE A 354 7.94 7.65 -9.89
N SER A 355 7.15 6.66 -10.29
CA SER A 355 5.69 6.69 -10.12
C SER A 355 5.31 6.91 -8.65
N PHE A 356 5.97 6.22 -7.73
CA PHE A 356 5.73 6.37 -6.29
C PHE A 356 6.23 7.71 -5.73
N ILE A 357 7.31 8.30 -6.29
CA ILE A 357 7.73 9.67 -5.96
C ILE A 357 6.62 10.65 -6.36
N PHE A 358 6.11 10.57 -7.59
CA PHE A 358 5.03 11.45 -8.05
C PHE A 358 3.75 11.26 -7.24
N GLN A 359 3.42 10.02 -6.88
CA GLN A 359 2.31 9.73 -5.96
C GLN A 359 2.51 10.40 -4.60
N GLY A 360 3.72 10.34 -4.05
CA GLY A 360 4.06 10.97 -2.78
C GLY A 360 3.99 12.50 -2.85
N ILE A 361 4.47 13.11 -3.94
CA ILE A 361 4.32 14.55 -4.19
C ILE A 361 2.84 14.91 -4.30
N PHE A 362 2.04 14.13 -5.04
CA PHE A 362 0.59 14.34 -5.14
C PHE A 362 -0.09 14.28 -3.77
N PHE A 363 0.29 13.36 -2.88
CA PHE A 363 -0.22 13.32 -1.50
C PHE A 363 0.16 14.57 -0.70
N ASN A 364 1.38 15.06 -0.84
CA ASN A 364 1.80 16.30 -0.18
C ASN A 364 1.05 17.51 -0.73
N LEU A 365 0.84 17.58 -2.05
CA LEU A 365 0.02 18.61 -2.68
C LEU A 365 -1.46 18.56 -2.22
N SER A 366 -1.94 17.42 -1.72
CA SER A 366 -3.33 17.29 -1.23
C SER A 366 -3.70 18.25 -0.10
N LEU A 367 -2.72 18.88 0.51
CA LEU A 367 -2.93 19.84 1.59
C LEU A 367 -3.75 21.04 1.16
N TRP A 368 -3.52 21.60 -0.02
CA TRP A 368 -4.22 22.81 -0.43
C TRP A 368 -5.74 22.61 -0.42
N TYR A 369 -6.25 21.49 -0.94
CA TYR A 369 -7.70 21.25 -0.95
C TYR A 369 -8.25 20.74 0.39
N LYS A 370 -7.39 20.13 1.24
CA LYS A 370 -7.77 19.77 2.61
C LYS A 370 -7.88 21.01 3.52
N LEU A 371 -6.94 21.96 3.41
CA LEU A 371 -6.89 23.17 4.21
C LEU A 371 -7.90 24.24 3.76
N THR A 372 -8.32 24.20 2.50
CA THR A 372 -9.32 25.12 1.93
C THR A 372 -10.73 24.53 1.87
N ASP A 373 -10.95 23.35 2.51
CA ASP A 373 -12.22 22.61 2.52
C ASP A 373 -12.76 22.22 1.13
N LYS A 374 -11.87 22.20 0.12
CA LYS A 374 -12.19 21.86 -1.27
C LYS A 374 -11.88 20.41 -1.60
N THR A 375 -12.21 19.48 -0.71
CA THR A 375 -11.84 18.05 -0.79
C THR A 375 -12.35 17.33 -2.04
N MET A 376 -13.36 17.86 -2.73
CA MET A 376 -13.87 17.34 -4.00
C MET A 376 -12.81 17.32 -5.11
N TYR A 377 -11.81 18.23 -5.08
CA TYR A 377 -10.71 18.18 -6.04
C TYR A 377 -9.89 16.90 -5.92
N GLY A 378 -9.72 16.38 -4.69
CA GLY A 378 -9.07 15.09 -4.49
C GLY A 378 -9.80 13.94 -5.19
N ALA A 379 -11.13 13.94 -5.18
CA ALA A 379 -11.95 12.96 -5.90
C ALA A 379 -11.79 13.10 -7.42
N TRP A 380 -11.87 14.33 -7.95
CA TRP A 380 -11.67 14.59 -9.38
C TRP A 380 -10.30 14.17 -9.89
N PHE A 381 -9.23 14.46 -9.14
CA PHE A 381 -7.87 14.04 -9.52
C PHE A 381 -7.73 12.52 -9.48
N SER A 382 -8.34 11.85 -8.50
CA SER A 382 -8.32 10.39 -8.43
C SER A 382 -9.09 9.75 -9.58
N ILE A 383 -10.24 10.28 -9.97
CA ILE A 383 -11.03 9.83 -11.11
C ILE A 383 -10.25 10.06 -12.42
N LEU A 384 -9.64 11.25 -12.59
CA LEU A 384 -8.78 11.55 -13.74
C LEU A 384 -7.64 10.52 -13.84
N GLY A 385 -6.98 10.20 -12.72
CA GLY A 385 -5.95 9.17 -12.67
C GLY A 385 -6.48 7.80 -13.09
N THR A 386 -7.66 7.41 -12.61
CA THR A 386 -8.30 6.14 -13.00
C THR A 386 -8.56 6.08 -14.51
N ILE A 387 -9.06 7.14 -15.11
CA ILE A 387 -9.30 7.21 -16.56
C ILE A 387 -7.97 7.07 -17.32
N ILE A 388 -6.93 7.79 -16.91
CA ILE A 388 -5.61 7.73 -17.55
C ILE A 388 -5.04 6.32 -17.46
N ILE A 389 -5.10 5.69 -16.28
CA ILE A 389 -4.50 4.36 -16.08
C ILE A 389 -5.25 3.28 -16.88
N VAL A 390 -6.59 3.38 -17.00
CA VAL A 390 -7.37 2.48 -17.86
C VAL A 390 -6.95 2.62 -19.31
N ILE A 391 -7.00 3.84 -19.85
CA ILE A 391 -6.68 4.11 -21.27
C ILE A 391 -5.27 3.63 -21.59
N LEU A 392 -4.29 4.00 -20.77
CA LEU A 392 -2.89 3.65 -21.01
C LEU A 392 -2.63 2.15 -20.86
N ASN A 393 -3.26 1.46 -19.91
CA ASN A 393 -3.10 0.00 -19.81
C ASN A 393 -3.70 -0.71 -21.02
N VAL A 394 -4.90 -0.31 -21.48
CA VAL A 394 -5.55 -0.91 -22.68
C VAL A 394 -4.68 -0.74 -23.92
N ILE A 395 -3.96 0.39 -24.05
CA ILE A 395 -3.10 0.66 -25.21
C ILE A 395 -1.71 0.01 -25.04
N LEU A 396 -1.07 0.19 -23.87
CA LEU A 396 0.35 -0.15 -23.69
C LEU A 396 0.58 -1.61 -23.30
N VAL A 397 -0.34 -2.24 -22.56
CA VAL A 397 -0.13 -3.63 -22.12
C VAL A 397 -0.08 -4.61 -23.28
N PRO A 398 -0.98 -4.57 -24.28
CA PRO A 398 -0.86 -5.46 -25.43
C PRO A 398 0.41 -5.26 -26.26
N LEU A 399 1.02 -4.05 -26.23
CA LEU A 399 2.23 -3.72 -27.00
C LEU A 399 3.53 -3.98 -26.24
N TYR A 400 3.55 -3.70 -24.94
CA TYR A 400 4.77 -3.68 -24.11
C TYR A 400 4.65 -4.54 -22.85
N SER A 401 3.59 -5.34 -22.74
CA SER A 401 3.35 -6.21 -21.59
C SER A 401 3.42 -5.47 -20.25
N TYR A 402 4.07 -6.04 -19.25
CA TYR A 402 4.23 -5.43 -17.91
C TYR A 402 4.97 -4.09 -17.90
N MET A 403 5.82 -3.83 -18.89
CA MET A 403 6.44 -2.52 -19.06
C MET A 403 5.40 -1.44 -19.36
N GLY A 404 4.32 -1.81 -20.08
CA GLY A 404 3.16 -0.95 -20.31
C GLY A 404 2.47 -0.54 -19.01
N CYS A 405 2.32 -1.46 -18.04
CA CYS A 405 1.78 -1.15 -16.71
C CYS A 405 2.63 -0.11 -15.97
N ALA A 406 3.96 -0.28 -16.00
CA ALA A 406 4.89 0.63 -15.34
C ALA A 406 4.80 2.06 -15.92
N TRP A 407 4.80 2.18 -17.23
CA TRP A 407 4.65 3.47 -17.91
C TRP A 407 3.26 4.08 -17.71
N ALA A 408 2.20 3.27 -17.71
CA ALA A 408 0.85 3.74 -17.42
C ALA A 408 0.75 4.36 -16.01
N ALA A 409 1.33 3.69 -15.00
CA ALA A 409 1.38 4.21 -13.64
C ALA A 409 2.24 5.49 -13.54
N PHE A 410 3.40 5.53 -14.23
CA PHE A 410 4.28 6.70 -14.26
C PHE A 410 3.55 7.93 -14.83
N VAL A 411 2.94 7.79 -16.00
CA VAL A 411 2.22 8.90 -16.64
C VAL A 411 1.00 9.31 -15.82
N CYS A 412 0.25 8.36 -15.29
CA CYS A 412 -0.90 8.64 -14.43
C CYS A 412 -0.51 9.53 -13.25
N TYR A 413 0.46 9.10 -12.43
CA TYR A 413 0.86 9.87 -11.26
C TYR A 413 1.58 11.19 -11.61
N LEU A 414 2.32 11.24 -12.71
CA LEU A 414 2.89 12.48 -13.21
C LEU A 414 1.79 13.50 -13.56
N VAL A 415 0.79 13.08 -14.32
CA VAL A 415 -0.30 13.98 -14.76
C VAL A 415 -1.13 14.47 -13.57
N ILE A 416 -1.58 13.58 -12.68
CA ILE A 416 -2.38 14.01 -11.52
C ILE A 416 -1.58 14.91 -10.56
N MET A 417 -0.28 14.66 -10.41
CA MET A 417 0.63 15.50 -9.65
C MET A 417 0.71 16.91 -10.25
N LEU A 418 0.97 17.00 -11.57
CA LEU A 418 1.06 18.30 -12.27
C LEU A 418 -0.27 19.05 -12.23
N VAL A 419 -1.38 18.39 -12.49
CA VAL A 419 -2.72 18.99 -12.43
C VAL A 419 -2.99 19.50 -11.00
N SER A 420 -2.72 18.70 -9.97
CA SER A 420 -2.88 19.12 -8.57
C SER A 420 -1.97 20.30 -8.21
N TYR A 421 -0.75 20.36 -8.74
CA TYR A 421 0.17 21.48 -8.54
C TYR A 421 -0.39 22.78 -9.15
N PHE A 422 -0.76 22.77 -10.42
CA PHE A 422 -1.26 23.99 -11.08
C PHE A 422 -2.57 24.49 -10.48
N TYR A 423 -3.50 23.60 -10.14
CA TYR A 423 -4.72 23.98 -9.44
C TYR A 423 -4.42 24.50 -8.02
N GLY A 424 -3.49 23.86 -7.33
CA GLY A 424 -3.05 24.28 -6.00
C GLY A 424 -2.48 25.70 -6.00
N GLN A 425 -1.64 26.04 -6.97
CA GLN A 425 -1.06 27.38 -7.11
C GLN A 425 -2.12 28.48 -7.31
N LYS A 426 -3.27 28.15 -7.93
CA LYS A 426 -4.38 29.11 -8.09
C LYS A 426 -5.17 29.35 -6.81
N HIS A 427 -5.24 28.37 -5.90
CA HIS A 427 -6.06 28.45 -4.70
C HIS A 427 -5.28 28.73 -3.42
N MET A 428 -4.04 28.27 -3.37
CA MET A 428 -3.13 28.42 -2.24
C MET A 428 -1.69 28.49 -2.79
N PRO A 429 -1.24 29.66 -3.20
CA PRO A 429 0.09 29.82 -3.83
C PRO A 429 1.20 29.56 -2.81
N ILE A 430 1.93 28.46 -3.00
CA ILE A 430 3.09 28.07 -2.21
C ILE A 430 4.33 28.19 -3.07
N HIS A 431 5.34 28.90 -2.59
CA HIS A 431 6.61 29.11 -3.29
C HIS A 431 7.53 27.91 -3.05
N TYR A 432 7.39 26.88 -3.86
CA TYR A 432 8.28 25.73 -3.85
C TYR A 432 9.63 26.06 -4.47
N ASP A 433 10.73 25.57 -3.90
CA ASP A 433 12.09 25.72 -4.43
C ASP A 433 12.31 24.77 -5.64
N LEU A 434 11.64 25.09 -6.75
CA LEU A 434 11.70 24.30 -7.99
C LEU A 434 13.11 24.23 -8.57
N LYS A 435 13.97 25.25 -8.31
CA LYS A 435 15.36 25.26 -8.80
C LYS A 435 16.18 24.16 -8.14
N SER A 436 16.10 24.05 -6.81
CA SER A 436 16.79 22.98 -6.08
C SER A 436 16.20 21.60 -6.42
N ILE A 437 14.86 21.47 -6.46
CA ILE A 437 14.19 20.23 -6.84
C ILE A 437 14.64 19.77 -8.24
N GLY A 438 14.65 20.69 -9.22
CA GLY A 438 15.09 20.40 -10.58
C GLY A 438 16.56 19.97 -10.66
N LEU A 439 17.44 20.67 -9.91
CA LEU A 439 18.86 20.30 -9.84
C LEU A 439 19.05 18.87 -9.29
N TYR A 440 18.46 18.56 -8.13
CA TYR A 440 18.62 17.23 -7.52
C TYR A 440 18.00 16.13 -8.37
N THR A 441 16.84 16.40 -8.99
CA THR A 441 16.23 15.44 -9.93
C THR A 441 17.13 15.22 -11.14
N GLY A 442 17.70 16.29 -11.73
CA GLY A 442 18.62 16.21 -12.86
C GLY A 442 19.90 15.42 -12.51
N VAL A 443 20.50 15.70 -11.34
CA VAL A 443 21.68 14.94 -10.85
C VAL A 443 21.32 13.46 -10.61
N THR A 444 20.15 13.19 -10.06
CA THR A 444 19.68 11.81 -9.84
C THR A 444 19.54 11.05 -11.16
N VAL A 445 18.89 11.65 -12.15
CA VAL A 445 18.72 11.04 -13.49
C VAL A 445 20.08 10.85 -14.17
N LEU A 446 20.98 11.84 -14.06
CA LEU A 446 22.34 11.73 -14.59
C LEU A 446 23.12 10.58 -13.94
N PHE A 447 23.09 10.49 -12.61
CA PHE A 447 23.81 9.41 -11.89
C PHE A 447 23.21 8.03 -12.17
N TYR A 448 21.89 7.95 -12.30
CA TYR A 448 21.24 6.72 -12.77
C TYR A 448 21.70 6.37 -14.19
N GLY A 449 21.70 7.34 -15.12
CA GLY A 449 22.21 7.14 -16.49
C GLY A 449 23.67 6.66 -16.53
N ILE A 450 24.55 7.30 -15.76
CA ILE A 450 25.96 6.86 -15.63
C ILE A 450 26.06 5.43 -15.11
N SER A 451 25.20 5.09 -14.11
CA SER A 451 25.22 3.76 -13.48
C SER A 451 24.89 2.62 -14.45
N LEU A 452 24.13 2.89 -15.51
CA LEU A 452 23.79 1.89 -16.54
C LEU A 452 25.00 1.45 -17.38
N PHE A 453 26.02 2.30 -17.47
CA PHE A 453 27.28 2.01 -18.16
C PHE A 453 28.30 1.33 -17.24
N ILE A 454 28.10 1.37 -15.92
CA ILE A 454 28.98 0.68 -14.96
C ILE A 454 28.57 -0.80 -14.88
N LYS A 455 29.13 -1.60 -15.79
CA LYS A 455 28.93 -3.05 -15.83
C LYS A 455 30.30 -3.73 -15.88
N THR A 456 30.75 -4.23 -14.72
CA THR A 456 32.00 -4.99 -14.62
C THR A 456 31.69 -6.44 -14.25
N PRO A 457 32.60 -7.40 -14.55
CA PRO A 457 32.40 -8.81 -14.19
C PRO A 457 32.28 -9.06 -12.68
N HIS A 458 32.87 -8.18 -11.86
CA HIS A 458 32.87 -8.32 -10.40
C HIS A 458 31.83 -7.44 -9.74
N ILE A 459 30.87 -8.05 -9.03
CA ILE A 459 29.81 -7.33 -8.29
C ILE A 459 30.39 -6.33 -7.29
N SER A 460 31.45 -6.70 -6.57
CA SER A 460 32.11 -5.80 -5.59
C SER A 460 32.64 -4.53 -6.24
N LEU A 461 33.22 -4.61 -7.43
CA LEU A 461 33.71 -3.45 -8.17
C LEU A 461 32.54 -2.57 -8.67
N ASN A 462 31.44 -3.18 -9.16
CA ASN A 462 30.24 -2.44 -9.53
C ASN A 462 29.70 -1.65 -8.35
N ILE A 463 29.57 -2.29 -7.18
CA ILE A 463 29.10 -1.65 -5.95
C ILE A 463 30.03 -0.50 -5.54
N ALA A 464 31.35 -0.72 -5.57
CA ALA A 464 32.33 0.32 -5.21
C ALA A 464 32.23 1.54 -6.13
N LEU A 465 32.18 1.35 -7.45
CA LEU A 465 32.06 2.44 -8.42
C LEU A 465 30.72 3.18 -8.28
N LYS A 466 29.61 2.46 -8.14
CA LYS A 466 28.28 3.05 -7.93
C LYS A 466 28.18 3.77 -6.58
N SER A 467 28.92 3.32 -5.56
CA SER A 467 29.00 4.01 -4.26
C SER A 467 29.66 5.39 -4.35
N ILE A 468 30.57 5.60 -5.31
CA ILE A 468 31.15 6.93 -5.55
C ILE A 468 30.04 7.93 -5.96
N LEU A 469 29.12 7.50 -6.84
CA LEU A 469 27.97 8.35 -7.23
C LEU A 469 27.04 8.65 -6.04
N MET A 470 26.80 7.64 -5.19
CA MET A 470 26.00 7.82 -3.97
C MET A 470 26.66 8.81 -3.01
N VAL A 471 27.97 8.67 -2.76
CA VAL A 471 28.72 9.60 -1.90
C VAL A 471 28.72 11.00 -2.50
N ALA A 472 28.91 11.15 -3.81
CA ALA A 472 28.85 12.43 -4.47
C ALA A 472 27.48 13.13 -4.29
N PHE A 473 26.38 12.36 -4.39
CA PHE A 473 25.03 12.87 -4.12
C PHE A 473 24.86 13.30 -2.66
N LEU A 474 25.31 12.50 -1.71
CA LEU A 474 25.27 12.82 -0.29
C LEU A 474 26.11 14.06 0.04
N VAL A 475 27.30 14.20 -0.53
CA VAL A 475 28.14 15.38 -0.37
C VAL A 475 27.45 16.63 -0.90
N LEU A 476 26.82 16.54 -2.08
CA LEU A 476 26.04 17.65 -2.65
C LEU A 476 24.90 18.05 -1.72
N LEU A 477 24.17 17.09 -1.19
CA LEU A 477 23.03 17.28 -0.29
C LEU A 477 23.45 17.95 1.02
N VAL A 478 24.55 17.45 1.64
CA VAL A 478 25.08 17.98 2.90
C VAL A 478 25.66 19.39 2.73
N LYS A 479 26.41 19.66 1.65
CA LYS A 479 27.00 20.98 1.42
C LYS A 479 25.98 22.07 1.16
N ARG A 480 24.85 21.74 0.53
CA ARG A 480 23.89 22.74 0.06
C ARG A 480 22.68 22.91 0.98
N ASP A 481 22.05 21.80 1.40
CA ASP A 481 20.74 21.85 2.05
C ASP A 481 20.73 21.29 3.48
N PHE A 482 21.73 20.49 3.86
CA PHE A 482 21.88 19.92 5.21
C PHE A 482 23.28 20.18 5.79
N PRO A 483 23.64 21.46 6.08
CA PRO A 483 24.93 21.69 6.73
C PRO A 483 25.01 20.91 8.04
N LEU A 484 26.05 20.06 8.18
CA LEU A 484 26.22 19.13 9.32
C LEU A 484 26.06 19.81 10.68
N ARG A 485 26.36 21.12 10.76
CA ARG A 485 26.19 21.94 11.96
C ARG A 485 24.73 22.17 12.37
N SER A 486 23.77 21.96 11.48
CA SER A 486 22.34 22.13 11.80
C SER A 486 21.69 20.87 12.37
N ILE A 487 22.39 19.74 12.37
CA ILE A 487 21.91 18.45 12.89
C ILE A 487 22.27 18.34 14.37
N PRO A 488 21.30 18.36 15.31
CA PRO A 488 21.57 18.38 16.76
C PRO A 488 22.42 17.21 17.26
N VAL A 489 22.32 16.05 16.62
CA VAL A 489 23.08 14.85 16.98
C VAL A 489 24.54 14.98 16.56
N ILE A 490 24.81 15.52 15.37
CA ILE A 490 26.17 15.66 14.81
C ILE A 490 26.91 16.81 15.48
N ASN A 491 26.19 17.87 15.89
CA ASN A 491 26.78 19.00 16.62
C ASN A 491 27.37 18.62 17.99
N ARG A 492 26.99 17.44 18.54
CA ARG A 492 27.60 16.86 19.76
C ARG A 492 28.95 16.18 19.50
N PHE A 493 29.24 15.80 18.25
CA PHE A 493 30.47 15.09 17.87
C PHE A 493 31.49 15.98 17.14
N ILE A 494 31.11 17.22 16.76
CA ILE A 494 31.97 18.17 16.04
C ILE A 494 32.50 19.27 16.99
N LYS A 495 32.24 19.14 18.30
CA LYS A 495 32.87 20.03 19.32
C LYS A 495 34.24 19.54 19.70
#